data_8aedb07c74743ed8f4ad7014c0b6265e
#
_entry.id   8aedb07c74743ed8f4ad7014c0b6265e
#
_cell.length_a   1.000
_cell.length_b   1.000
_cell.length_c   1.000
_cell.angle_alpha   90.00
_cell.angle_beta   90.00
_cell.angle_gamma   90.00
#
_symmetry.space_group_name_H-M   'P 1'
#
loop_
_entity.id
_entity.type
_entity.pdbx_description
1 polymer ?
#
loop_
_entity_poly.entity_id
_entity_poly.type
_entity_poly.pdbx_seq_one_letter_code
_entity_poly.pdbx_strand_id
1 'polypeptide(L)'
;MPCDDVGILHGSATDSKDVVHERKGSMRNPPSQDHGTARVQRPALNEDTLRAERTGVTVATSVGTDTMPEMEAADWPSLSDQELLERRVSALGLRLEGTPLEPLIRQLYDELSAKGLTFHPPCHVGDEWFVPIGIPAIFIPFFLVHDRLRALERTMMLEVEGGTPEWFMKLMRHEAGHAYMYAYRLTRKKKWQELFGQTSREETPDSYRPRPFSRSYVMHLEDWYAQSHPDEDFAETFAVWLTPGLDWHKRYTRWRALQKLEYVDELMRSLAGKPPVHMPEYRVADYDCLNVKLKTYYARKRKLYEDTYPDFYDADLRQLFAAPAGIKASAYLRRRRRRLLNAVCQWTNENKFRVNQLLARLTHRCDQLGLRVLNDDPQQDFRVSAFITTLVMNYLFTGKFKRTK
;
A
#
# COMPACT_ATOMS: atom_id res chain seq x y z
N MET A 1 9.10 57.94 -19.14
CA MET A 1 9.93 58.77 -20.08
C MET A 1 11.38 58.45 -19.81
N PRO A 2 12.22 58.42 -20.86
CA PRO A 2 12.15 57.63 -22.05
C PRO A 2 13.43 56.77 -22.23
N CYS A 3 13.36 55.76 -23.12
CA CYS A 3 14.11 55.63 -24.39
C CYS A 3 15.64 55.41 -24.26
N ASP A 4 16.36 54.70 -25.03
CA ASP A 4 16.35 54.20 -26.42
C ASP A 4 17.31 53.02 -26.51
N ASP A 5 17.10 51.97 -27.20
CA ASP A 5 17.12 51.68 -28.64
C ASP A 5 18.51 51.30 -29.25
N VAL A 6 18.45 50.42 -30.31
CA VAL A 6 19.43 50.10 -31.36
C VAL A 6 20.43 48.97 -31.03
N GLY A 7 20.61 47.89 -31.80
CA GLY A 7 20.37 47.70 -33.22
C GLY A 7 20.66 46.30 -33.71
N ILE A 8 20.08 45.98 -34.79
CA ILE A 8 20.11 44.83 -35.66
C ILE A 8 21.48 44.67 -36.36
N LEU A 9 21.94 43.45 -36.63
CA LEU A 9 22.58 43.12 -37.91
C LEU A 9 22.44 41.65 -38.29
N HIS A 10 22.02 41.44 -39.51
CA HIS A 10 21.86 40.21 -40.29
C HIS A 10 23.20 39.62 -40.74
N GLY A 11 23.17 38.30 -41.04
CA GLY A 11 24.23 37.63 -41.79
C GLY A 11 23.88 36.21 -42.15
N SER A 12 23.51 36.00 -43.33
CA SER A 12 23.03 34.95 -44.20
C SER A 12 23.95 33.74 -44.35
N ALA A 13 23.28 32.60 -44.49
CA ALA A 13 23.44 31.42 -45.37
C ALA A 13 24.82 31.06 -45.99
N THR A 14 25.18 29.79 -45.91
CA THR A 14 25.43 28.99 -47.13
C THR A 14 25.36 27.48 -46.84
N ASP A 15 24.85 26.82 -47.81
CA ASP A 15 24.57 25.43 -48.11
C ASP A 15 25.87 24.63 -48.36
N SER A 16 25.96 23.37 -47.99
CA SER A 16 26.53 22.33 -48.86
C SER A 16 26.23 20.92 -48.30
N LYS A 17 25.62 20.15 -49.13
CA LYS A 17 25.45 18.70 -49.12
C LYS A 17 26.80 18.04 -49.26
N ASP A 18 27.01 16.92 -48.58
CA ASP A 18 27.64 15.76 -49.20
C ASP A 18 27.23 14.45 -48.46
N VAL A 19 26.93 13.49 -49.29
CA VAL A 19 26.52 12.12 -49.11
C VAL A 19 27.75 11.23 -49.01
N VAL A 20 27.84 10.26 -48.09
CA VAL A 20 28.52 8.95 -48.33
C VAL A 20 28.12 7.90 -47.30
N HIS A 21 27.45 6.89 -47.80
CA HIS A 21 27.51 5.41 -47.59
C HIS A 21 27.73 4.74 -46.25
N GLU A 22 26.77 3.83 -46.04
CA GLU A 22 26.68 2.61 -45.24
C GLU A 22 27.99 1.91 -44.83
N ARG A 23 28.02 1.46 -43.57
CA ARG A 23 28.49 0.11 -43.21
C ARG A 23 27.71 -0.45 -42.04
N LYS A 24 26.97 -1.53 -42.30
CA LYS A 24 26.40 -2.44 -41.33
C LYS A 24 27.53 -3.12 -40.54
N GLY A 25 27.54 -3.01 -39.23
CA GLY A 25 28.37 -3.77 -38.30
C GLY A 25 27.49 -4.32 -37.19
N SER A 26 27.16 -5.60 -37.31
CA SER A 26 26.49 -6.40 -36.29
C SER A 26 27.37 -6.53 -35.07
N MET A 27 27.03 -5.87 -33.97
CA MET A 27 27.60 -6.21 -32.64
C MET A 27 26.54 -6.96 -31.85
N ARG A 28 26.82 -8.24 -31.59
CA ARG A 28 26.08 -9.11 -30.68
C ARG A 28 26.27 -8.58 -29.25
N ASN A 29 25.17 -8.33 -28.55
CA ASN A 29 25.17 -8.08 -27.12
C ASN A 29 25.52 -9.36 -26.35
N PRO A 30 26.36 -9.30 -25.31
CA PRO A 30 26.55 -10.42 -24.40
C PRO A 30 25.32 -10.59 -23.50
N PRO A 31 25.07 -11.81 -22.98
CA PRO A 31 23.90 -12.12 -22.19
C PRO A 31 23.93 -11.35 -20.85
N SER A 32 22.83 -10.71 -20.52
CA SER A 32 22.58 -10.06 -19.24
C SER A 32 22.56 -11.10 -18.11
N GLN A 33 23.48 -10.98 -17.18
CA GLN A 33 23.42 -11.71 -15.91
C GLN A 33 22.28 -11.12 -15.07
N ASP A 34 21.33 -11.99 -14.80
CA ASP A 34 20.14 -11.75 -13.97
C ASP A 34 20.57 -11.69 -12.51
N HIS A 35 20.74 -10.50 -11.96
CA HIS A 35 20.90 -10.29 -10.52
C HIS A 35 19.55 -9.89 -9.95
N GLY A 36 18.85 -10.89 -9.39
CA GLY A 36 17.61 -10.73 -8.66
C GLY A 36 17.73 -9.66 -7.57
N THR A 37 17.04 -8.55 -7.76
CA THR A 37 16.88 -7.49 -6.77
C THR A 37 15.53 -7.65 -6.11
N ALA A 38 15.52 -8.16 -4.87
CA ALA A 38 14.34 -8.16 -4.01
C ALA A 38 13.80 -6.74 -3.83
N ARG A 39 12.51 -6.59 -3.98
CA ARG A 39 11.80 -5.32 -3.92
C ARG A 39 10.63 -5.39 -2.97
N VAL A 40 10.41 -4.28 -2.28
CA VAL A 40 9.36 -4.07 -1.30
C VAL A 40 8.05 -3.68 -1.97
N GLN A 41 7.02 -4.36 -1.56
CA GLN A 41 5.64 -3.99 -1.79
C GLN A 41 4.86 -3.99 -0.47
N ARG A 42 3.75 -3.24 -0.47
CA ARG A 42 2.62 -3.66 0.35
C ARG A 42 2.19 -5.02 -0.21
N PRO A 43 2.35 -6.11 0.52
CA PRO A 43 1.87 -7.37 0.02
C PRO A 43 0.35 -7.38 0.20
N ALA A 44 -0.38 -7.36 -0.87
CA ALA A 44 -1.60 -8.14 -0.90
C ALA A 44 -1.13 -9.58 -0.63
N LEU A 45 -1.69 -10.24 0.36
CA LEU A 45 -1.42 -11.65 0.61
C LEU A 45 -1.73 -12.39 -0.69
N ASN A 46 -0.68 -12.86 -1.37
CA ASN A 46 -0.83 -13.48 -2.67
C ASN A 46 -1.67 -14.75 -2.51
N GLU A 47 -2.78 -14.85 -3.23
CA GLU A 47 -3.66 -16.02 -3.24
C GLU A 47 -2.90 -17.31 -3.56
N ASP A 48 -1.79 -17.24 -4.30
CA ASP A 48 -0.97 -18.41 -4.64
C ASP A 48 -0.24 -19.00 -3.43
N THR A 49 0.16 -18.19 -2.45
CA THR A 49 0.76 -18.69 -1.20
C THR A 49 -0.29 -19.39 -0.34
N LEU A 50 -1.54 -18.95 -0.39
CA LEU A 50 -2.68 -19.58 0.28
C LEU A 50 -3.16 -20.84 -0.45
N ARG A 51 -3.01 -20.89 -1.78
CA ARG A 51 -3.41 -22.01 -2.63
C ARG A 51 -2.46 -23.21 -2.51
N ALA A 52 -1.18 -22.99 -2.35
CA ALA A 52 -0.18 -24.05 -2.18
C ALA A 52 -0.35 -24.84 -0.88
N GLU A 53 -0.89 -24.22 0.19
CA GLU A 53 -1.19 -24.92 1.45
C GLU A 53 -2.54 -25.69 1.44
N ARG A 54 -3.42 -25.43 0.46
CA ARG A 54 -4.76 -26.05 0.36
C ARG A 54 -4.79 -27.44 -0.28
N THR A 55 -3.73 -27.88 -0.98
CA THR A 55 -3.74 -29.14 -1.74
C THR A 55 -3.30 -30.38 -0.95
N GLY A 56 -3.07 -30.27 0.35
CA GLY A 56 -2.50 -31.35 1.19
C GLY A 56 -3.42 -31.97 2.23
N VAL A 57 -4.75 -31.73 2.23
CA VAL A 57 -5.64 -32.33 3.24
C VAL A 57 -6.56 -33.36 2.63
N THR A 58 -6.20 -34.61 2.83
CA THR A 58 -7.07 -35.78 2.64
C THR A 58 -8.21 -35.73 3.65
N VAL A 59 -9.45 -35.73 3.18
CA VAL A 59 -10.66 -35.76 3.97
C VAL A 59 -10.77 -37.11 4.67
N ALA A 60 -10.52 -37.16 5.97
CA ALA A 60 -10.97 -38.23 6.84
C ALA A 60 -12.28 -37.79 7.51
N THR A 61 -13.38 -38.37 7.07
CA THR A 61 -14.69 -38.26 7.71
C THR A 61 -14.65 -38.96 9.06
N SER A 62 -14.63 -38.20 10.15
CA SER A 62 -15.08 -38.70 11.45
C SER A 62 -16.02 -37.65 12.07
N VAL A 63 -17.27 -38.02 12.17
CA VAL A 63 -18.31 -37.33 12.94
C VAL A 63 -17.96 -37.41 14.41
N GLY A 64 -17.42 -36.32 14.93
CA GLY A 64 -17.27 -36.07 16.35
C GLY A 64 -17.99 -34.77 16.66
N THR A 65 -19.15 -34.86 17.29
CA THR A 65 -19.87 -33.73 17.89
C THR A 65 -19.11 -33.27 19.14
N ASP A 66 -18.10 -32.41 18.94
CA ASP A 66 -17.53 -31.65 20.04
C ASP A 66 -18.28 -30.31 20.10
N THR A 67 -19.30 -30.26 20.91
CA THR A 67 -19.95 -29.05 21.39
C THR A 67 -18.97 -28.28 22.25
N MET A 68 -18.23 -27.35 21.65
CA MET A 68 -17.47 -26.35 22.40
C MET A 68 -18.44 -25.41 23.13
N PRO A 69 -18.18 -25.06 24.36
CA PRO A 69 -19.12 -24.26 25.15
C PRO A 69 -19.16 -22.81 24.59
N GLU A 70 -20.38 -22.33 24.40
CA GLU A 70 -20.72 -20.94 23.98
C GLU A 70 -20.17 -19.84 24.93
N MET A 71 -19.57 -20.19 26.03
CA MET A 71 -19.09 -19.27 27.08
C MET A 71 -17.75 -18.59 26.77
N GLU A 72 -16.97 -19.01 25.76
CA GLU A 72 -15.64 -18.45 25.51
C GLU A 72 -15.62 -17.16 24.66
N ALA A 73 -16.71 -16.85 23.96
CA ALA A 73 -16.75 -15.70 23.03
C ALA A 73 -16.91 -14.33 23.73
N ALA A 74 -17.41 -14.28 24.97
CA ALA A 74 -17.87 -13.02 25.60
C ALA A 74 -16.76 -12.23 26.32
N ASP A 75 -15.65 -12.84 26.74
CA ASP A 75 -14.67 -12.23 27.66
C ASP A 75 -13.31 -11.86 27.04
N TRP A 76 -13.10 -12.13 25.74
CA TRP A 76 -11.81 -11.85 25.11
C TRP A 76 -11.37 -10.36 25.15
N PRO A 77 -12.24 -9.32 25.24
CA PRO A 77 -11.79 -7.95 25.34
C PRO A 77 -11.01 -7.63 26.63
N SER A 78 -11.24 -8.40 27.70
CA SER A 78 -10.55 -8.24 29.00
C SER A 78 -9.19 -8.93 29.07
N LEU A 79 -8.88 -9.82 28.11
CA LEU A 79 -7.64 -10.59 28.09
C LEU A 79 -6.41 -9.69 27.91
N SER A 80 -5.29 -10.08 28.52
CA SER A 80 -3.99 -9.50 28.24
C SER A 80 -3.58 -9.73 26.77
N ASP A 81 -2.60 -8.96 26.26
CA ASP A 81 -2.10 -9.15 24.89
C ASP A 81 -1.58 -10.58 24.66
N GLN A 82 -0.92 -11.18 25.66
CA GLN A 82 -0.38 -12.53 25.56
C GLN A 82 -1.48 -13.58 25.45
N GLU A 83 -2.52 -13.49 26.27
CA GLU A 83 -3.67 -14.39 26.23
C GLU A 83 -4.48 -14.23 24.94
N LEU A 84 -4.69 -13.00 24.52
CA LEU A 84 -5.41 -12.69 23.28
C LEU A 84 -4.66 -13.23 22.05
N LEU A 85 -3.34 -13.15 22.02
CA LEU A 85 -2.50 -13.68 20.95
C LEU A 85 -2.62 -15.21 20.77
N GLU A 86 -3.01 -15.94 21.82
CA GLU A 86 -3.25 -17.39 21.75
C GLU A 86 -4.65 -17.75 21.23
N ARG A 87 -5.57 -16.79 21.10
CA ARG A 87 -6.91 -17.03 20.57
C ARG A 87 -6.90 -17.11 19.05
N ARG A 88 -7.80 -17.92 18.47
CA ARG A 88 -8.09 -17.89 17.02
C ARG A 88 -8.98 -16.70 16.72
N VAL A 89 -8.75 -16.06 15.58
CA VAL A 89 -9.58 -14.91 15.16
C VAL A 89 -11.04 -15.35 15.01
N SER A 90 -11.28 -16.52 14.42
CA SER A 90 -12.64 -17.08 14.25
C SER A 90 -13.37 -17.33 15.57
N ALA A 91 -12.64 -17.59 16.68
CA ALA A 91 -13.23 -17.82 18.00
C ALA A 91 -13.67 -16.52 18.71
N LEU A 92 -13.35 -15.34 18.15
CA LEU A 92 -13.73 -14.05 18.74
C LEU A 92 -15.18 -13.64 18.44
N GLY A 93 -15.88 -14.38 17.56
CA GLY A 93 -17.28 -14.11 17.21
C GLY A 93 -17.49 -12.72 16.60
N LEU A 94 -16.54 -12.25 15.78
CA LEU A 94 -16.56 -10.91 15.21
C LEU A 94 -17.64 -10.77 14.12
N ARG A 95 -18.29 -9.62 14.11
CA ARG A 95 -19.30 -9.23 13.12
C ARG A 95 -19.21 -7.72 12.87
N LEU A 96 -19.71 -7.24 11.75
CA LEU A 96 -19.71 -5.82 11.41
C LEU A 96 -20.89 -5.08 12.02
N GLU A 97 -22.01 -5.78 12.20
CA GLU A 97 -23.26 -5.21 12.72
C GLU A 97 -23.08 -4.76 14.18
N GLY A 98 -23.60 -3.59 14.49
CA GLY A 98 -23.52 -2.98 15.82
C GLY A 98 -22.13 -2.44 16.19
N THR A 99 -21.20 -2.39 15.23
CA THR A 99 -19.84 -1.85 15.46
C THR A 99 -19.72 -0.42 14.96
N PRO A 100 -18.68 0.33 15.35
CA PRO A 100 -18.38 1.66 14.78
C PRO A 100 -18.11 1.67 13.27
N LEU A 101 -17.95 0.52 12.62
CA LEU A 101 -17.76 0.40 11.18
C LEU A 101 -19.08 0.45 10.41
N GLU A 102 -20.18 0.02 11.02
CA GLU A 102 -21.50 -0.03 10.37
C GLU A 102 -21.94 1.34 9.81
N PRO A 103 -21.84 2.46 10.54
CA PRO A 103 -22.13 3.78 9.99
C PRO A 103 -21.25 4.16 8.80
N LEU A 104 -19.97 3.75 8.80
CA LEU A 104 -19.03 4.04 7.70
C LEU A 104 -19.36 3.19 6.46
N ILE A 105 -19.75 1.93 6.63
CA ILE A 105 -20.24 1.08 5.54
C ILE A 105 -21.51 1.69 4.94
N ARG A 106 -22.43 2.15 5.77
CA ARG A 106 -23.64 2.83 5.33
C ARG A 106 -23.34 4.12 4.57
N GLN A 107 -22.37 4.90 5.04
CA GLN A 107 -21.87 6.08 4.32
C GLN A 107 -21.41 5.74 2.90
N LEU A 108 -20.66 4.64 2.69
CA LEU A 108 -20.28 4.19 1.34
C LEU A 108 -21.52 3.94 0.48
N TYR A 109 -22.53 3.25 1.02
CA TYR A 109 -23.75 2.96 0.28
C TYR A 109 -24.55 4.22 -0.07
N ASP A 110 -24.56 5.21 0.81
CA ASP A 110 -25.18 6.51 0.56
C ASP A 110 -24.42 7.26 -0.56
N GLU A 111 -23.09 7.23 -0.55
CA GLU A 111 -22.24 7.83 -1.60
C GLU A 111 -22.50 7.18 -2.97
N LEU A 112 -22.61 5.84 -3.03
CA LEU A 112 -22.96 5.09 -4.24
C LEU A 112 -24.38 5.46 -4.72
N SER A 113 -25.33 5.48 -3.80
CA SER A 113 -26.73 5.83 -4.09
C SER A 113 -26.87 7.26 -4.59
N ALA A 114 -26.11 8.21 -4.05
CA ALA A 114 -26.07 9.60 -4.51
C ALA A 114 -25.58 9.73 -5.97
N LYS A 115 -24.83 8.75 -6.46
CA LYS A 115 -24.41 8.63 -7.87
C LYS A 115 -25.40 7.83 -8.73
N GLY A 116 -26.54 7.42 -8.17
CA GLY A 116 -27.56 6.61 -8.85
C GLY A 116 -27.21 5.12 -8.96
N LEU A 117 -26.19 4.67 -8.25
CA LEU A 117 -25.74 3.28 -8.26
C LEU A 117 -26.53 2.47 -7.22
N THR A 118 -27.17 1.39 -7.64
CA THR A 118 -28.05 0.55 -6.79
C THR A 118 -27.36 -0.70 -6.24
N PHE A 119 -26.18 -1.03 -6.75
CA PHE A 119 -25.41 -2.14 -6.22
C PHE A 119 -24.60 -1.68 -4.99
N HIS A 120 -24.87 -2.30 -3.86
CA HIS A 120 -24.15 -2.11 -2.60
C HIS A 120 -23.34 -3.39 -2.33
N PRO A 121 -22.00 -3.35 -2.48
CA PRO A 121 -21.18 -4.54 -2.28
C PRO A 121 -21.34 -5.10 -0.87
N PRO A 122 -21.65 -6.40 -0.69
CA PRO A 122 -21.64 -7.03 0.63
C PRO A 122 -20.29 -6.83 1.32
N CYS A 123 -20.32 -6.58 2.63
CA CYS A 123 -19.13 -6.42 3.45
C CYS A 123 -19.01 -7.56 4.45
N HIS A 124 -17.82 -8.11 4.62
CA HIS A 124 -17.50 -9.20 5.53
C HIS A 124 -16.25 -8.90 6.34
N VAL A 125 -16.13 -9.55 7.49
CA VAL A 125 -14.87 -9.53 8.26
C VAL A 125 -13.87 -10.42 7.57
N GLY A 126 -12.65 -9.91 7.36
CA GLY A 126 -11.53 -10.61 6.75
C GLY A 126 -10.24 -10.42 7.56
N ASP A 127 -9.16 -10.98 7.08
CA ASP A 127 -7.83 -10.81 7.67
C ASP A 127 -7.13 -9.53 7.19
N GLU A 128 -7.43 -9.07 5.98
CA GLU A 128 -6.90 -7.85 5.35
C GLU A 128 -8.01 -7.13 4.56
N TRP A 129 -7.67 -5.99 3.95
CA TRP A 129 -8.48 -5.30 2.96
C TRP A 129 -8.37 -5.99 1.61
N PHE A 130 -9.44 -6.51 1.07
CA PHE A 130 -9.47 -7.08 -0.28
C PHE A 130 -10.89 -7.34 -0.80
N VAL A 131 -10.97 -7.48 -2.11
CA VAL A 131 -12.12 -8.03 -2.85
C VAL A 131 -11.64 -9.28 -3.57
N PRO A 132 -12.16 -10.48 -3.25
CA PRO A 132 -11.71 -11.72 -3.89
C PRO A 132 -11.93 -11.68 -5.41
N ILE A 133 -11.00 -12.23 -6.17
CA ILE A 133 -11.08 -12.23 -7.64
C ILE A 133 -12.41 -12.81 -8.10
N GLY A 134 -13.16 -12.02 -8.83
CA GLY A 134 -14.46 -12.40 -9.37
C GLY A 134 -15.62 -12.42 -8.36
N ILE A 135 -15.40 -12.13 -7.09
CA ILE A 135 -16.43 -12.05 -6.05
C ILE A 135 -16.64 -10.59 -5.66
N PRO A 136 -17.76 -9.96 -6.00
CA PRO A 136 -18.00 -8.54 -5.75
C PRO A 136 -18.42 -8.26 -4.29
N ALA A 137 -17.57 -8.65 -3.33
CA ALA A 137 -17.76 -8.47 -1.89
C ALA A 137 -16.49 -7.92 -1.25
N ILE A 138 -16.63 -6.99 -0.31
CA ILE A 138 -15.52 -6.31 0.37
C ILE A 138 -15.22 -7.03 1.68
N PHE A 139 -13.96 -7.39 1.89
CA PHE A 139 -13.47 -7.92 3.15
C PHE A 139 -12.75 -6.83 3.93
N ILE A 140 -13.12 -6.66 5.20
CA ILE A 140 -12.66 -5.60 6.09
C ILE A 140 -11.85 -6.26 7.21
N PRO A 141 -10.61 -5.79 7.49
CA PRO A 141 -9.75 -6.41 8.48
C PRO A 141 -10.40 -6.53 9.86
N PHE A 142 -10.32 -7.70 10.44
CA PHE A 142 -10.90 -8.04 11.74
C PHE A 142 -10.44 -7.10 12.87
N PHE A 143 -9.22 -6.59 12.80
CA PHE A 143 -8.68 -5.71 13.84
C PHE A 143 -9.37 -4.34 13.89
N LEU A 144 -10.14 -3.96 12.87
CA LEU A 144 -10.93 -2.72 12.87
C LEU A 144 -12.26 -2.84 13.61
N VAL A 145 -12.75 -4.06 13.81
CA VAL A 145 -14.08 -4.34 14.34
C VAL A 145 -14.23 -3.90 15.81
N HIS A 146 -13.16 -3.94 16.60
CA HIS A 146 -13.21 -3.65 18.04
C HIS A 146 -11.97 -2.87 18.51
N ASP A 147 -12.16 -1.92 19.45
CA ASP A 147 -11.06 -1.07 19.97
C ASP A 147 -9.92 -1.87 20.57
N ARG A 148 -10.21 -2.99 21.25
CA ARG A 148 -9.20 -3.88 21.82
C ARG A 148 -8.30 -4.49 20.75
N LEU A 149 -8.86 -4.88 19.62
CA LEU A 149 -8.11 -5.42 18.48
C LEU A 149 -7.33 -4.31 17.77
N ARG A 150 -7.90 -3.11 17.62
CA ARG A 150 -7.16 -1.92 17.12
C ARG A 150 -5.96 -1.58 17.99
N ALA A 151 -6.11 -1.69 19.32
CA ALA A 151 -5.00 -1.47 20.25
C ALA A 151 -3.90 -2.52 20.08
N LEU A 152 -4.29 -3.81 19.94
CA LEU A 152 -3.34 -4.90 19.68
C LEU A 152 -2.62 -4.69 18.33
N GLU A 153 -3.34 -4.40 17.24
CA GLU A 153 -2.74 -4.10 15.91
C GLU A 153 -1.71 -2.97 16.02
N ARG A 154 -2.06 -1.88 16.73
CA ARG A 154 -1.13 -0.76 16.96
C ARG A 154 0.11 -1.18 17.73
N THR A 155 -0.02 -2.10 18.69
CA THR A 155 1.12 -2.64 19.43
C THR A 155 1.99 -3.54 18.57
N MET A 156 1.36 -4.37 17.73
CA MET A 156 2.05 -5.37 16.92
C MET A 156 2.68 -4.78 15.66
N MET A 157 2.00 -3.83 14.99
CA MET A 157 2.38 -3.28 13.68
C MET A 157 2.74 -1.79 13.72
N LEU A 158 2.57 -1.11 14.87
CA LEU A 158 2.80 0.33 15.11
C LEU A 158 1.83 1.26 14.36
N GLU A 159 1.00 0.72 13.52
CA GLU A 159 -0.01 1.40 12.72
C GLU A 159 -1.27 0.54 12.62
N VAL A 160 -2.40 1.17 12.35
CA VAL A 160 -3.68 0.49 12.13
C VAL A 160 -4.21 1.00 10.79
N GLU A 161 -4.11 0.18 9.76
CA GLU A 161 -4.59 0.53 8.44
C GLU A 161 -6.12 0.69 8.44
N GLY A 162 -6.60 1.85 7.95
CA GLY A 162 -8.02 2.18 8.07
C GLY A 162 -8.46 2.57 9.49
N GLY A 163 -7.53 2.83 10.42
CA GLY A 163 -7.82 3.09 11.84
C GLY A 163 -8.50 4.43 12.14
N THR A 164 -8.64 5.33 11.16
CA THR A 164 -9.46 6.55 11.27
C THR A 164 -10.60 6.51 10.27
N PRO A 165 -11.74 7.20 10.55
CA PRO A 165 -12.87 7.24 9.61
C PRO A 165 -12.48 7.70 8.20
N GLU A 166 -11.62 8.71 8.09
CA GLU A 166 -11.18 9.25 6.80
C GLU A 166 -10.36 8.21 6.02
N TRP A 167 -9.44 7.51 6.69
CA TRP A 167 -8.63 6.47 6.08
C TRP A 167 -9.46 5.23 5.73
N PHE A 168 -10.36 4.82 6.63
CA PHE A 168 -11.32 3.75 6.38
C PHE A 168 -12.13 4.03 5.10
N MET A 169 -12.69 5.23 4.97
CA MET A 169 -13.48 5.60 3.79
C MET A 169 -12.66 5.69 2.51
N LYS A 170 -11.37 6.03 2.60
CA LYS A 170 -10.49 5.94 1.44
C LYS A 170 -10.38 4.49 0.93
N LEU A 171 -10.10 3.55 1.84
CA LEU A 171 -9.98 2.14 1.52
C LEU A 171 -11.33 1.57 1.03
N MET A 172 -12.43 1.87 1.72
CA MET A 172 -13.76 1.42 1.31
C MET A 172 -14.14 1.85 -0.11
N ARG A 173 -13.81 3.08 -0.51
CA ARG A 173 -14.06 3.54 -1.89
C ARG A 173 -13.20 2.82 -2.90
N HIS A 174 -11.97 2.49 -2.54
CA HIS A 174 -11.04 1.72 -3.37
C HIS A 174 -11.56 0.29 -3.57
N GLU A 175 -11.89 -0.43 -2.48
CA GLU A 175 -12.45 -1.78 -2.55
C GLU A 175 -13.80 -1.80 -3.29
N ALA A 176 -14.63 -0.76 -3.15
CA ALA A 176 -15.85 -0.64 -3.95
C ALA A 176 -15.54 -0.58 -5.45
N GLY A 177 -14.42 0.04 -5.87
CA GLY A 177 -13.95 0.02 -7.25
C GLY A 177 -13.73 -1.41 -7.78
N HIS A 178 -13.02 -2.25 -7.02
CA HIS A 178 -12.83 -3.66 -7.34
C HIS A 178 -14.16 -4.43 -7.38
N ALA A 179 -15.02 -4.23 -6.38
CA ALA A 179 -16.34 -4.88 -6.34
C ALA A 179 -17.18 -4.53 -7.57
N TYR A 180 -17.21 -3.25 -7.98
CA TYR A 180 -17.90 -2.81 -9.21
C TYR A 180 -17.28 -3.40 -10.47
N MET A 181 -15.95 -3.48 -10.51
CA MET A 181 -15.23 -4.07 -11.65
C MET A 181 -15.67 -5.52 -11.88
N TYR A 182 -15.81 -6.31 -10.82
CA TYR A 182 -16.26 -7.71 -10.92
C TYR A 182 -17.77 -7.80 -11.14
N ALA A 183 -18.60 -7.07 -10.38
CA ALA A 183 -20.05 -7.10 -10.49
C ALA A 183 -20.55 -6.82 -11.90
N TYR A 184 -19.89 -5.94 -12.62
CA TYR A 184 -20.29 -5.53 -13.98
C TYR A 184 -19.32 -6.02 -15.07
N ARG A 185 -18.34 -6.89 -14.73
CA ARG A 185 -17.35 -7.45 -15.65
C ARG A 185 -16.68 -6.40 -16.52
N LEU A 186 -16.27 -5.28 -15.89
CA LEU A 186 -15.81 -4.08 -16.59
C LEU A 186 -14.54 -4.30 -17.40
N THR A 187 -13.65 -5.19 -16.95
CA THR A 187 -12.39 -5.55 -17.59
C THR A 187 -12.57 -6.13 -19.00
N ARG A 188 -13.79 -6.59 -19.35
CA ARG A 188 -14.11 -7.11 -20.70
C ARG A 188 -14.41 -5.99 -21.71
N LYS A 189 -14.56 -4.75 -21.27
CA LYS A 189 -14.87 -3.63 -22.16
C LYS A 189 -13.58 -3.14 -22.83
N LYS A 190 -13.61 -3.01 -24.18
CA LYS A 190 -12.46 -2.58 -24.96
C LYS A 190 -11.90 -1.21 -24.51
N LYS A 191 -12.77 -0.21 -24.30
CA LYS A 191 -12.36 1.12 -23.82
C LYS A 191 -11.72 1.10 -22.45
N TRP A 192 -12.17 0.18 -21.56
CA TRP A 192 -11.54 -0.04 -20.27
C TRP A 192 -10.09 -0.54 -20.45
N GLN A 193 -9.89 -1.56 -21.28
CA GLN A 193 -8.56 -2.12 -21.56
C GLN A 193 -7.62 -1.11 -22.24
N GLU A 194 -8.15 -0.24 -23.09
CA GLU A 194 -7.38 0.83 -23.73
C GLU A 194 -6.87 1.88 -22.74
N LEU A 195 -7.66 2.19 -21.69
CA LEU A 195 -7.34 3.22 -20.71
C LEU A 195 -6.50 2.71 -19.53
N PHE A 196 -6.80 1.52 -19.02
CA PHE A 196 -6.18 0.96 -17.82
C PHE A 196 -5.15 -0.13 -18.15
N GLY A 197 -5.35 -0.87 -19.23
CA GLY A 197 -4.49 -1.99 -19.63
C GLY A 197 -5.22 -3.33 -19.56
N GLN A 198 -4.49 -4.41 -19.83
CA GLN A 198 -5.03 -5.77 -19.75
C GLN A 198 -4.78 -6.36 -18.37
N THR A 199 -5.81 -6.93 -17.77
CA THR A 199 -5.78 -7.57 -16.45
C THR A 199 -5.07 -8.92 -16.42
N SER A 200 -4.79 -9.52 -17.60
CA SER A 200 -4.00 -10.76 -17.74
C SER A 200 -2.49 -10.54 -17.53
N ARG A 201 -2.07 -9.31 -17.28
CA ARG A 201 -0.71 -9.03 -16.84
C ARG A 201 -0.58 -9.61 -15.44
N GLU A 202 0.32 -10.56 -15.24
CA GLU A 202 0.61 -11.07 -13.90
C GLU A 202 0.87 -9.89 -12.99
N GLU A 203 0.13 -9.83 -11.89
CA GLU A 203 0.54 -9.01 -10.78
C GLU A 203 1.91 -9.49 -10.36
N THR A 204 2.92 -8.75 -10.73
CA THR A 204 4.25 -8.94 -10.19
C THR A 204 4.44 -7.93 -9.06
N PRO A 205 3.96 -8.25 -7.87
CA PRO A 205 4.04 -7.40 -6.71
C PRO A 205 5.48 -6.93 -6.47
N ASP A 206 6.47 -7.75 -6.70
CA ASP A 206 7.88 -7.47 -6.47
C ASP A 206 8.57 -6.64 -7.56
N SER A 207 7.93 -6.38 -8.70
CA SER A 207 8.56 -5.66 -9.83
C SER A 207 8.00 -4.26 -10.10
N TYR A 208 6.95 -3.86 -9.37
CA TYR A 208 6.35 -2.56 -9.51
C TYR A 208 7.32 -1.43 -9.14
N ARG A 209 7.62 -0.56 -10.10
CA ARG A 209 8.43 0.65 -9.91
C ARG A 209 7.60 1.88 -10.24
N PRO A 210 7.05 2.57 -9.24
CA PRO A 210 6.28 3.76 -9.50
C PRO A 210 7.13 4.83 -10.16
N ARG A 211 6.52 5.56 -11.08
CA ARG A 211 7.07 6.81 -11.60
C ARG A 211 6.47 7.94 -10.78
N PRO A 212 7.20 8.51 -9.82
CA PRO A 212 6.69 9.57 -8.97
C PRO A 212 6.16 10.72 -9.81
N PHE A 213 5.06 11.33 -9.35
CA PHE A 213 4.45 12.49 -10.00
C PHE A 213 3.96 12.26 -11.43
N SER A 214 3.77 10.99 -11.85
CA SER A 214 3.18 10.68 -13.14
C SER A 214 1.75 11.23 -13.23
N ARG A 215 1.49 12.05 -14.24
CA ARG A 215 0.16 12.62 -14.51
C ARG A 215 -0.77 11.66 -15.26
N SER A 216 -0.35 10.45 -15.52
CA SER A 216 -1.16 9.41 -16.19
C SER A 216 -2.05 8.64 -15.21
N TYR A 217 -1.86 8.83 -13.91
CA TYR A 217 -2.56 8.13 -12.84
C TYR A 217 -3.13 9.12 -11.84
N VAL A 218 -4.22 8.74 -11.19
CA VAL A 218 -4.76 9.48 -10.04
C VAL A 218 -3.89 9.23 -8.79
N MET A 219 -4.12 10.02 -7.76
CA MET A 219 -3.50 9.85 -6.44
C MET A 219 -4.63 9.79 -5.40
N HIS A 220 -4.97 8.59 -4.96
CA HIS A 220 -5.96 8.36 -3.93
C HIS A 220 -5.33 7.70 -2.70
N LEU A 221 -4.86 6.47 -2.82
CA LEU A 221 -3.99 5.85 -1.81
C LEU A 221 -2.55 6.34 -1.99
N GLU A 222 -1.70 5.96 -1.06
CA GLU A 222 -0.31 6.40 -1.01
C GLU A 222 0.55 5.59 -1.99
N ASP A 223 1.83 5.95 -2.13
CA ASP A 223 2.86 5.23 -2.91
C ASP A 223 2.56 5.05 -4.40
N TRP A 224 1.73 5.94 -4.98
CA TRP A 224 1.32 5.85 -6.40
C TRP A 224 0.70 4.50 -6.75
N TYR A 225 -0.10 3.95 -5.85
CA TYR A 225 -0.64 2.60 -5.91
C TYR A 225 -1.40 2.30 -7.20
N ALA A 226 -2.06 3.29 -7.80
CA ALA A 226 -2.67 3.22 -9.13
C ALA A 226 -1.72 2.74 -10.25
N GLN A 227 -0.40 2.74 -10.03
CA GLN A 227 0.57 2.29 -11.05
C GLN A 227 0.94 0.81 -10.90
N SER A 228 0.49 0.12 -9.86
CA SER A 228 0.89 -1.26 -9.57
C SER A 228 0.26 -2.24 -10.58
N HIS A 229 -1.04 -2.12 -10.82
CA HIS A 229 -1.78 -3.00 -11.71
C HIS A 229 -2.94 -2.24 -12.40
N PRO A 230 -3.43 -2.67 -13.59
CA PRO A 230 -4.62 -2.11 -14.21
C PRO A 230 -5.86 -2.07 -13.34
N ASP A 231 -6.07 -3.10 -12.51
CA ASP A 231 -7.21 -3.20 -11.61
C ASP A 231 -7.12 -2.16 -10.49
N GLU A 232 -5.89 -1.93 -9.97
CA GLU A 232 -5.59 -0.90 -8.98
C GLU A 232 -5.78 0.51 -9.55
N ASP A 233 -5.35 0.73 -10.79
CA ASP A 233 -5.54 1.99 -11.50
C ASP A 233 -7.04 2.32 -11.65
N PHE A 234 -7.84 1.31 -11.96
CA PHE A 234 -9.30 1.49 -12.02
C PHE A 234 -9.90 1.74 -10.63
N ALA A 235 -9.54 0.95 -9.62
CA ALA A 235 -10.06 1.09 -8.25
C ALA A 235 -9.70 2.46 -7.65
N GLU A 236 -8.47 2.92 -7.81
CA GLU A 236 -8.02 4.27 -7.43
C GLU A 236 -8.79 5.36 -8.16
N THR A 237 -9.00 5.21 -9.49
CA THR A 237 -9.74 6.17 -10.29
C THR A 237 -11.21 6.22 -9.87
N PHE A 238 -11.83 5.07 -9.60
CA PHE A 238 -13.18 4.97 -9.08
C PHE A 238 -13.30 5.64 -7.70
N ALA A 239 -12.36 5.41 -6.81
CA ALA A 239 -12.36 6.01 -5.48
C ALA A 239 -12.25 7.55 -5.51
N VAL A 240 -11.40 8.09 -6.38
CA VAL A 240 -11.33 9.56 -6.62
C VAL A 240 -12.65 10.08 -7.15
N TRP A 241 -13.26 9.41 -8.14
CA TRP A 241 -14.54 9.80 -8.73
C TRP A 241 -15.67 9.77 -7.71
N LEU A 242 -15.71 8.76 -6.83
CA LEU A 242 -16.75 8.58 -5.82
C LEU A 242 -16.62 9.58 -4.66
N THR A 243 -15.44 10.12 -4.39
CA THR A 243 -15.17 10.98 -3.22
C THR A 243 -16.07 12.20 -3.20
N PRO A 244 -16.94 12.37 -2.16
CA PRO A 244 -17.87 13.48 -2.08
C PRO A 244 -17.16 14.83 -2.03
N GLY A 245 -17.71 15.83 -2.72
CA GLY A 245 -17.23 17.21 -2.70
C GLY A 245 -15.88 17.43 -3.42
N LEU A 246 -15.28 16.38 -3.99
CA LEU A 246 -14.03 16.52 -4.74
C LEU A 246 -14.31 16.99 -6.17
N ASP A 247 -13.91 18.21 -6.49
CA ASP A 247 -13.83 18.69 -7.88
C ASP A 247 -12.62 18.06 -8.59
N TRP A 248 -12.80 16.82 -9.02
CA TRP A 248 -11.73 16.08 -9.68
C TRP A 248 -11.41 16.64 -11.09
N HIS A 249 -12.34 17.33 -11.78
CA HIS A 249 -12.05 18.03 -13.03
C HIS A 249 -11.01 19.13 -12.81
N LYS A 250 -11.18 19.95 -11.78
CA LYS A 250 -10.23 20.99 -11.41
C LYS A 250 -8.91 20.39 -10.94
N ARG A 251 -8.96 19.38 -10.08
CA ARG A 251 -7.78 18.74 -9.49
C ARG A 251 -6.87 18.09 -10.53
N TYR A 252 -7.46 17.42 -11.52
CA TYR A 252 -6.72 16.67 -12.54
C TYR A 252 -6.69 17.41 -13.90
N THR A 253 -6.97 18.71 -13.93
CA THR A 253 -6.83 19.55 -15.15
C THR A 253 -5.44 19.35 -15.76
N ARG A 254 -5.39 19.06 -17.08
CA ARG A 254 -4.16 18.79 -17.85
C ARG A 254 -3.41 17.51 -17.47
N TRP A 255 -4.01 16.62 -16.66
CA TRP A 255 -3.47 15.30 -16.43
C TRP A 255 -4.10 14.29 -17.39
N ARG A 256 -3.33 13.31 -17.85
CA ARG A 256 -3.89 12.17 -18.62
C ARG A 256 -4.89 11.35 -17.79
N ALA A 257 -4.72 11.29 -16.48
CA ALA A 257 -5.65 10.66 -15.57
C ALA A 257 -7.08 11.24 -15.68
N LEU A 258 -7.26 12.49 -16.14
CA LEU A 258 -8.59 13.07 -16.33
C LEU A 258 -9.43 12.26 -17.34
N GLN A 259 -8.84 11.74 -18.41
CA GLN A 259 -9.57 10.89 -19.37
C GLN A 259 -10.10 9.60 -18.74
N LYS A 260 -9.38 9.05 -17.75
CA LYS A 260 -9.85 7.88 -17.00
C LYS A 260 -11.01 8.23 -16.08
N LEU A 261 -10.94 9.38 -15.41
CA LEU A 261 -12.02 9.89 -14.55
C LEU A 261 -13.30 10.18 -15.36
N GLU A 262 -13.17 10.84 -16.52
CA GLU A 262 -14.28 11.09 -17.44
C GLU A 262 -14.91 9.78 -17.93
N TYR A 263 -14.07 8.80 -18.27
CA TYR A 263 -14.54 7.47 -18.65
C TYR A 263 -15.27 6.75 -17.50
N VAL A 264 -14.73 6.81 -16.28
CA VAL A 264 -15.40 6.22 -15.10
C VAL A 264 -16.74 6.91 -14.85
N ASP A 265 -16.82 8.23 -14.96
CA ASP A 265 -18.05 8.99 -14.80
C ASP A 265 -19.12 8.59 -15.85
N GLU A 266 -18.74 8.54 -17.14
CA GLU A 266 -19.60 8.05 -18.23
C GLU A 266 -20.05 6.61 -17.99
N LEU A 267 -19.12 5.74 -17.62
CA LEU A 267 -19.38 4.32 -17.38
C LEU A 267 -20.35 4.14 -16.19
N MET A 268 -20.10 4.78 -15.07
CA MET A 268 -20.96 4.66 -13.87
C MET A 268 -22.35 5.24 -14.11
N ARG A 269 -22.46 6.37 -14.81
CA ARG A 269 -23.79 6.87 -15.25
C ARG A 269 -24.53 5.86 -16.11
N SER A 270 -23.82 5.13 -16.98
CA SER A 270 -24.43 4.09 -17.81
C SER A 270 -24.94 2.88 -17.00
N LEU A 271 -24.43 2.70 -15.78
CA LEU A 271 -24.80 1.63 -14.85
C LEU A 271 -25.86 2.06 -13.83
N ALA A 272 -26.20 3.35 -13.77
CA ALA A 272 -27.19 3.87 -12.85
C ALA A 272 -28.51 3.10 -12.98
N GLY A 273 -29.07 2.68 -11.85
CA GLY A 273 -30.30 1.90 -11.76
C GLY A 273 -30.23 0.46 -12.31
N LYS A 274 -29.05 0.00 -12.78
CA LYS A 274 -28.89 -1.35 -13.30
C LYS A 274 -28.40 -2.32 -12.24
N PRO A 275 -28.98 -3.52 -12.14
CA PRO A 275 -28.46 -4.56 -11.27
C PRO A 275 -27.09 -5.07 -11.76
N PRO A 276 -26.28 -5.67 -10.87
CA PRO A 276 -25.05 -6.32 -11.25
C PRO A 276 -25.30 -7.48 -12.21
N VAL A 277 -24.36 -7.68 -13.15
CA VAL A 277 -24.44 -8.76 -14.15
C VAL A 277 -23.72 -10.03 -13.72
N HIS A 278 -22.99 -9.96 -12.61
CA HIS A 278 -22.21 -11.07 -12.06
C HIS A 278 -22.25 -11.04 -10.53
N MET A 279 -23.01 -11.96 -9.96
CA MET A 279 -23.11 -12.18 -8.52
C MET A 279 -23.03 -13.68 -8.28
N PRO A 280 -21.82 -14.27 -8.25
CA PRO A 280 -21.67 -15.69 -8.00
C PRO A 280 -22.04 -16.02 -6.55
N GLU A 281 -22.50 -17.25 -6.33
CA GLU A 281 -22.61 -17.78 -4.96
C GLU A 281 -21.22 -18.03 -4.40
N TYR A 282 -21.00 -17.69 -3.12
CA TYR A 282 -19.75 -17.91 -2.41
C TYR A 282 -20.02 -18.11 -0.92
N ARG A 283 -19.08 -18.78 -0.25
CA ARG A 283 -19.09 -18.89 1.22
C ARG A 283 -18.01 -17.99 1.78
N VAL A 284 -18.35 -17.17 2.75
CA VAL A 284 -17.40 -16.23 3.40
C VAL A 284 -16.19 -16.97 3.96
N ALA A 285 -16.40 -18.14 4.59
CA ALA A 285 -15.33 -18.95 5.16
C ALA A 285 -14.26 -19.44 4.14
N ASP A 286 -14.55 -19.38 2.83
CA ASP A 286 -13.56 -19.74 1.80
C ASP A 286 -12.54 -18.62 1.58
N TYR A 287 -12.80 -17.41 2.09
CA TYR A 287 -12.00 -16.20 1.85
C TYR A 287 -11.49 -15.51 3.11
N ASP A 288 -12.09 -15.78 4.29
CA ASP A 288 -11.83 -14.98 5.50
C ASP A 288 -10.51 -15.29 6.21
N CYS A 289 -9.85 -16.40 5.90
CA CYS A 289 -8.57 -16.84 6.47
C CYS A 289 -8.44 -16.68 8.01
N LEU A 290 -9.57 -16.58 8.73
CA LEU A 290 -9.62 -16.22 10.15
C LEU A 290 -9.38 -17.40 11.11
N ASN A 291 -9.26 -18.63 10.60
CA ASN A 291 -9.04 -19.81 11.42
C ASN A 291 -7.56 -19.98 11.86
N VAL A 292 -6.90 -18.89 12.17
CA VAL A 292 -5.52 -18.88 12.69
C VAL A 292 -5.46 -18.19 14.05
N LYS A 293 -4.47 -18.55 14.88
CA LYS A 293 -4.20 -17.80 16.11
C LYS A 293 -3.67 -16.40 15.77
N LEU A 294 -4.06 -15.39 16.55
CA LEU A 294 -3.58 -14.02 16.40
C LEU A 294 -2.05 -13.94 16.39
N LYS A 295 -1.35 -14.72 17.22
CA LYS A 295 0.11 -14.78 17.20
C LYS A 295 0.67 -15.23 15.83
N THR A 296 0.03 -16.21 15.22
CA THR A 296 0.44 -16.73 13.91
C THR A 296 0.17 -15.71 12.81
N TYR A 297 -1.00 -15.05 12.85
CA TYR A 297 -1.33 -13.94 11.96
C TYR A 297 -0.28 -12.83 12.04
N TYR A 298 0.03 -12.33 13.23
CA TYR A 298 1.03 -11.26 13.38
C TYR A 298 2.46 -11.71 13.05
N ALA A 299 2.81 -12.97 13.29
CA ALA A 299 4.11 -13.49 12.86
C ALA A 299 4.24 -13.49 11.34
N ARG A 300 3.20 -13.94 10.61
CA ARG A 300 3.14 -13.90 9.14
C ARG A 300 3.17 -12.46 8.64
N LYS A 301 2.30 -11.60 9.16
CA LYS A 301 2.22 -10.18 8.78
C LYS A 301 3.56 -9.46 8.97
N ARG A 302 4.24 -9.66 10.10
CA ARG A 302 5.57 -9.09 10.34
C ARG A 302 6.61 -9.60 9.37
N LYS A 303 6.60 -10.90 9.04
CA LYS A 303 7.53 -11.50 8.09
C LYS A 303 7.44 -10.85 6.70
N LEU A 304 6.24 -10.45 6.26
CA LEU A 304 6.06 -9.74 4.99
C LEU A 304 6.75 -8.37 4.97
N TYR A 305 6.91 -7.72 6.14
CA TYR A 305 7.61 -6.45 6.28
C TYR A 305 9.07 -6.60 6.75
N GLU A 306 9.59 -7.84 6.86
CA GLU A 306 10.99 -8.10 7.18
C GLU A 306 11.87 -7.95 5.95
N ASP A 307 12.42 -6.76 5.80
CA ASP A 307 13.43 -6.51 4.77
C ASP A 307 14.83 -6.88 5.24
N THR A 308 15.61 -7.44 4.35
CA THR A 308 17.04 -7.66 4.58
C THR A 308 17.77 -6.35 4.36
N TYR A 309 18.05 -5.62 5.46
CA TYR A 309 18.82 -4.39 5.42
C TYR A 309 20.31 -4.71 5.38
N PRO A 310 21.06 -4.15 4.44
CA PRO A 310 22.50 -4.36 4.40
C PRO A 310 23.24 -3.58 5.51
N ASP A 311 24.36 -4.14 6.00
CA ASP A 311 25.13 -3.66 7.16
C ASP A 311 26.11 -2.49 6.88
N PHE A 312 25.96 -1.70 5.82
CA PHE A 312 27.03 -0.76 5.38
C PHE A 312 26.75 0.73 5.65
N TYR A 313 26.09 1.04 6.75
CA TYR A 313 25.88 2.44 7.14
C TYR A 313 26.98 3.01 8.06
N ASP A 314 28.04 2.29 8.27
CA ASP A 314 29.05 2.64 9.29
C ASP A 314 29.69 4.01 9.05
N ALA A 315 30.03 4.32 7.81
CA ALA A 315 30.62 5.62 7.45
C ALA A 315 29.61 6.77 7.69
N ASP A 316 28.37 6.54 7.26
CA ASP A 316 27.30 7.53 7.41
C ASP A 316 26.94 7.73 8.89
N LEU A 317 26.87 6.64 9.67
CA LEU A 317 26.61 6.70 11.12
C LEU A 317 27.75 7.39 11.86
N ARG A 318 29.02 7.16 11.50
CA ARG A 318 30.17 7.86 12.08
C ARG A 318 30.15 9.36 11.75
N GLN A 319 29.73 9.72 10.54
CA GLN A 319 29.55 11.13 10.16
C GLN A 319 28.38 11.77 10.92
N LEU A 320 27.27 11.03 11.09
CA LEU A 320 26.07 11.51 11.75
C LEU A 320 26.25 11.68 13.27
N PHE A 321 27.07 10.79 13.88
CA PHE A 321 27.32 10.70 15.33
C PHE A 321 28.81 10.82 15.64
N ALA A 322 29.40 11.94 15.25
CA ALA A 322 30.84 12.19 15.36
C ALA A 322 31.30 12.81 16.69
N ALA A 323 30.42 12.93 17.69
CA ALA A 323 30.78 13.60 18.93
C ALA A 323 31.83 12.80 19.75
N PRO A 324 32.92 13.43 20.21
CA PRO A 324 33.94 12.77 21.03
C PRO A 324 33.44 12.44 22.45
N ALA A 325 32.41 13.18 22.91
CA ALA A 325 31.77 13.02 24.22
C ALA A 325 30.27 13.17 24.10
N GLY A 326 29.53 12.86 25.15
CA GLY A 326 28.06 12.96 25.16
C GLY A 326 27.35 11.64 25.44
N ILE A 327 26.06 11.58 25.15
CA ILE A 327 25.27 10.37 25.34
C ILE A 327 25.53 9.35 24.22
N LYS A 328 25.27 8.08 24.49
CA LYS A 328 25.30 7.05 23.44
C LYS A 328 24.29 7.38 22.34
N ALA A 329 24.71 7.29 21.08
CA ALA A 329 23.84 7.52 19.92
C ALA A 329 22.63 6.57 19.94
N SER A 330 22.81 5.32 20.37
CA SER A 330 21.73 4.36 20.55
C SER A 330 20.70 4.79 21.61
N ALA A 331 21.13 5.39 22.72
CA ALA A 331 20.24 5.93 23.74
C ALA A 331 19.45 7.15 23.20
N TYR A 332 20.12 8.00 22.43
CA TYR A 332 19.50 9.12 21.73
C TYR A 332 18.41 8.63 20.76
N LEU A 333 18.70 7.67 19.88
CA LEU A 333 17.77 7.12 18.92
C LEU A 333 16.56 6.46 19.61
N ARG A 334 16.78 5.69 20.68
CA ARG A 334 15.68 5.07 21.47
C ARG A 334 14.76 6.14 22.09
N ARG A 335 15.33 7.20 22.67
CA ARG A 335 14.57 8.32 23.29
C ARG A 335 13.74 9.08 22.25
N ARG A 336 14.29 9.31 21.07
CA ARG A 336 13.65 10.06 19.97
C ARG A 336 12.84 9.20 19.01
N ARG A 337 12.80 7.86 19.21
CA ARG A 337 12.21 6.88 18.30
C ARG A 337 10.84 7.30 17.74
N ARG A 338 9.89 7.64 18.61
CA ARG A 338 8.53 8.02 18.21
C ARG A 338 8.52 9.26 17.31
N ARG A 339 9.31 10.26 17.66
CA ARG A 339 9.41 11.50 16.91
C ARG A 339 10.04 11.27 15.53
N LEU A 340 11.12 10.51 15.48
CA LEU A 340 11.82 10.17 14.22
C LEU A 340 10.92 9.36 13.30
N LEU A 341 10.22 8.34 13.82
CA LEU A 341 9.25 7.56 13.05
C LEU A 341 8.17 8.44 12.42
N ASN A 342 7.54 9.30 13.22
CA ASN A 342 6.49 10.17 12.70
C ASN A 342 7.03 11.14 11.63
N ALA A 343 8.19 11.74 11.87
CA ALA A 343 8.81 12.66 10.91
C ALA A 343 9.15 11.97 9.57
N VAL A 344 9.71 10.77 9.62
CA VAL A 344 10.08 10.01 8.41
C VAL A 344 8.83 9.54 7.67
N CYS A 345 7.89 8.88 8.36
CA CYS A 345 6.70 8.33 7.71
C CYS A 345 5.79 9.41 7.13
N GLN A 346 5.75 10.61 7.75
CA GLN A 346 4.98 11.74 7.22
C GLN A 346 5.39 12.14 5.79
N TRP A 347 6.67 12.00 5.44
CA TRP A 347 7.19 12.43 4.14
C TRP A 347 7.46 11.30 3.18
N THR A 348 7.60 10.06 3.68
CA THR A 348 7.89 8.89 2.85
C THR A 348 6.67 8.04 2.57
N ASN A 349 5.62 8.20 3.35
CA ASN A 349 4.44 7.32 3.40
C ASN A 349 4.79 5.84 3.65
N GLU A 350 6.01 5.55 4.09
CA GLU A 350 6.42 4.18 4.36
C GLU A 350 5.78 3.68 5.66
N ASN A 351 5.48 2.38 5.71
CA ASN A 351 4.87 1.73 6.86
C ASN A 351 5.73 1.92 8.12
N LYS A 352 5.10 2.33 9.24
CA LYS A 352 5.79 2.62 10.51
C LYS A 352 6.56 1.43 11.06
N PHE A 353 6.05 0.22 10.87
CA PHE A 353 6.74 -0.99 11.32
C PHE A 353 8.08 -1.17 10.59
N ARG A 354 8.10 -0.99 9.28
CA ARG A 354 9.30 -1.10 8.46
C ARG A 354 10.34 -0.02 8.81
N VAL A 355 9.94 1.24 8.86
CA VAL A 355 10.84 2.34 9.28
C VAL A 355 11.36 2.09 10.70
N ASN A 356 10.54 1.53 11.59
CA ASN A 356 10.96 1.16 12.93
C ASN A 356 12.00 0.03 12.94
N GLN A 357 11.89 -0.96 12.07
CA GLN A 357 12.90 -2.00 11.94
C GLN A 357 14.24 -1.40 11.49
N LEU A 358 14.23 -0.55 10.46
CA LEU A 358 15.43 0.18 10.04
C LEU A 358 16.05 0.95 11.21
N LEU A 359 15.24 1.74 11.93
CA LEU A 359 15.72 2.51 13.07
C LEU A 359 16.28 1.63 14.21
N ALA A 360 15.67 0.46 14.45
CA ALA A 360 16.17 -0.51 15.44
C ALA A 360 17.56 -1.06 15.03
N ARG A 361 17.77 -1.39 13.77
CA ARG A 361 19.05 -1.85 13.23
C ARG A 361 20.13 -0.76 13.31
N LEU A 362 19.81 0.47 12.88
CA LEU A 362 20.71 1.62 13.02
C LEU A 362 21.09 1.86 14.49
N THR A 363 20.12 1.73 15.40
CA THR A 363 20.33 1.87 16.85
C THR A 363 21.29 0.80 17.37
N HIS A 364 21.09 -0.46 16.97
CA HIS A 364 21.97 -1.56 17.34
C HIS A 364 23.38 -1.35 16.78
N ARG A 365 23.51 -0.93 15.53
CA ARG A 365 24.79 -0.66 14.90
C ARG A 365 25.54 0.51 15.55
N CYS A 366 24.85 1.56 15.95
CA CYS A 366 25.43 2.66 16.73
C CYS A 366 26.00 2.17 18.09
N ASP A 367 25.34 1.19 18.73
CA ASP A 367 25.86 0.57 19.97
C ASP A 367 27.15 -0.21 19.71
N GLN A 368 27.18 -1.04 18.66
CA GLN A 368 28.37 -1.81 18.27
C GLN A 368 29.56 -0.90 17.93
N LEU A 369 29.31 0.22 17.28
CA LEU A 369 30.34 1.19 16.89
C LEU A 369 30.72 2.15 18.00
N GLY A 370 30.07 2.09 19.17
CA GLY A 370 30.34 2.96 20.32
C GLY A 370 30.08 4.44 20.07
N LEU A 371 29.18 4.77 19.11
CA LEU A 371 28.96 6.15 18.67
C LEU A 371 28.28 6.99 19.75
N ARG A 372 28.60 8.30 19.74
CA ARG A 372 28.11 9.27 20.69
C ARG A 372 27.57 10.53 19.99
N VAL A 373 26.68 11.24 20.68
CA VAL A 373 26.06 12.49 20.22
C VAL A 373 25.97 13.48 21.38
N LEU A 374 26.11 14.76 21.11
CA LEU A 374 25.84 15.80 22.09
C LEU A 374 24.36 15.81 22.45
N ASN A 375 24.02 15.90 23.74
CA ASN A 375 22.63 15.71 24.20
C ASN A 375 21.67 16.79 23.69
N ASP A 376 22.17 18.00 23.45
CA ASP A 376 21.35 19.19 23.14
C ASP A 376 21.74 19.84 21.79
N ASP A 377 22.05 19.02 20.77
CA ASP A 377 22.18 19.54 19.41
C ASP A 377 20.78 19.70 18.78
N PRO A 378 20.25 20.92 18.60
CA PRO A 378 18.92 21.14 18.03
C PRO A 378 18.77 20.65 16.59
N GLN A 379 19.89 20.53 15.86
CA GLN A 379 19.91 20.09 14.46
C GLN A 379 20.03 18.57 14.33
N GLN A 380 20.32 17.86 15.41
CA GLN A 380 20.55 16.42 15.34
C GLN A 380 19.31 15.64 14.94
N ASP A 381 18.13 15.99 15.47
CA ASP A 381 16.87 15.35 15.05
C ASP A 381 16.63 15.54 13.55
N PHE A 382 16.93 16.73 13.03
CA PHE A 382 16.80 17.03 11.60
C PHE A 382 17.78 16.19 10.77
N ARG A 383 19.06 16.15 11.13
CA ARG A 383 20.08 15.35 10.42
C ARG A 383 19.73 13.86 10.39
N VAL A 384 19.29 13.31 11.53
CA VAL A 384 18.88 11.90 11.65
C VAL A 384 17.62 11.64 10.82
N SER A 385 16.62 12.50 10.90
CA SER A 385 15.40 12.36 10.11
C SER A 385 15.69 12.44 8.61
N ALA A 386 16.50 13.40 8.17
CA ALA A 386 16.91 13.53 6.77
C ALA A 386 17.67 12.29 6.27
N PHE A 387 18.59 11.76 7.08
CA PHE A 387 19.33 10.54 6.75
C PHE A 387 18.40 9.34 6.61
N ILE A 388 17.52 9.08 7.57
CA ILE A 388 16.58 7.96 7.52
C ILE A 388 15.60 8.13 6.35
N THR A 389 15.08 9.35 6.13
CA THR A 389 14.22 9.65 4.98
C THR A 389 14.93 9.34 3.65
N THR A 390 16.21 9.72 3.53
CA THR A 390 17.00 9.42 2.33
C THR A 390 17.16 7.91 2.11
N LEU A 391 17.40 7.15 3.18
CA LEU A 391 17.51 5.69 3.10
C LEU A 391 16.19 5.06 2.63
N VAL A 392 15.08 5.47 3.26
CA VAL A 392 13.75 4.97 2.93
C VAL A 392 13.37 5.32 1.49
N MET A 393 13.59 6.57 1.06
CA MET A 393 13.28 7.00 -0.30
C MET A 393 14.16 6.27 -1.35
N ASN A 394 15.46 6.11 -1.06
CA ASN A 394 16.31 5.31 -1.94
C ASN A 394 15.81 3.87 -2.08
N TYR A 395 15.37 3.28 -0.97
CA TYR A 395 14.82 1.94 -0.97
C TYR A 395 13.52 1.85 -1.78
N LEU A 396 12.55 2.75 -1.55
CA LEU A 396 11.29 2.80 -2.28
C LEU A 396 11.47 2.92 -3.80
N PHE A 397 12.47 3.70 -4.25
CA PHE A 397 12.65 3.94 -5.68
C PHE A 397 13.64 3.00 -6.37
N THR A 398 14.56 2.41 -5.64
CA THR A 398 15.64 1.60 -6.22
C THR A 398 15.65 0.15 -5.74
N GLY A 399 14.85 -0.17 -4.71
CA GLY A 399 14.95 -1.43 -3.97
C GLY A 399 16.25 -1.56 -3.17
N LYS A 400 17.01 -0.48 -3.00
CA LYS A 400 18.30 -0.46 -2.28
C LYS A 400 18.38 0.74 -1.36
N PHE A 401 18.81 0.56 -0.12
CA PHE A 401 18.97 1.65 0.84
C PHE A 401 20.16 2.58 0.53
N LYS A 402 21.09 2.19 -0.33
CA LYS A 402 22.23 3.00 -0.72
C LYS A 402 22.36 3.07 -2.24
N ARG A 403 22.63 4.27 -2.77
CA ARG A 403 23.02 4.41 -4.18
C ARG A 403 24.30 3.59 -4.40
N THR A 404 24.26 2.63 -5.29
CA THR A 404 25.48 2.11 -5.92
C THR A 404 26.07 3.22 -6.77
N LYS A 405 27.29 3.64 -6.44
CA LYS A 405 28.06 4.54 -7.29
C LYS A 405 28.32 3.91 -8.64
#